data_e3baa1c931f9c5836f2f89331ab71810
#
_entry.id   e3baa1c931f9c5836f2f89331ab71810
#
_cell.length_a   1.000
_cell.length_b   1.000
_cell.length_c   1.000
_cell.angle_alpha   90.00
_cell.angle_beta   90.00
_cell.angle_gamma   90.00
#
_symmetry.space_group_name_H-M   'P 1'
#
loop_
_entity.id
_entity.type
_entity.pdbx_description
1 polymer ?
#
loop_
_entity_poly.entity_id
_entity_poly.type
_entity_poly.pdbx_seq_one_letter_code
_entity_poly.pdbx_strand_id
1 'polypeptide(L)'
;ARHGRPDRPLGLIAKIERPEAVRNLPALIARAAGRWPFGVMIARGDLAAEIGFERLAEMQEEILWLGEAASVPVIWATQVLESMVKEGTPSRGEMTDAAMAARAECVMLNKGPELPAAVALLDRLLGRMDAHQFKKTAMLRALNAW
;
A
#
# COMPACT_ATOMS: atom_id res chain seq x y z
N ALA A 1 16.52 -17.73 24.16
CA ALA A 1 15.45 -17.04 24.86
C ALA A 1 14.33 -16.79 23.85
N ARG A 2 13.19 -17.47 23.97
CA ARG A 2 12.00 -17.26 23.16
C ARG A 2 11.25 -16.05 23.74
N HIS A 3 11.40 -14.89 23.14
CA HIS A 3 10.57 -13.73 23.42
C HIS A 3 9.36 -13.72 22.48
N GLY A 4 8.45 -14.65 22.67
CA GLY A 4 7.14 -14.62 22.04
C GLY A 4 6.07 -14.68 23.13
N ARG A 5 5.15 -13.73 23.18
CA ARG A 5 3.92 -13.90 23.97
C ARG A 5 3.17 -15.07 23.34
N PRO A 6 2.94 -16.17 24.05
CA PRO A 6 2.39 -17.40 23.47
C PRO A 6 0.95 -17.27 22.94
N ASP A 7 0.26 -16.16 23.19
CA ASP A 7 -1.17 -16.02 22.95
C ASP A 7 -1.55 -15.06 21.81
N ARG A 8 -0.59 -14.52 21.06
CA ARG A 8 -0.90 -13.71 19.88
C ARG A 8 -0.45 -14.41 18.62
N PRO A 9 -1.37 -14.73 17.69
CA PRO A 9 -0.99 -15.29 16.40
C PRO A 9 -0.12 -14.27 15.64
N LEU A 10 0.90 -14.77 14.94
CA LEU A 10 1.71 -13.94 14.04
C LEU A 10 0.82 -13.41 12.91
N GLY A 11 0.93 -12.11 12.62
CA GLY A 11 0.33 -11.51 11.43
C GLY A 11 1.14 -11.86 10.19
N LEU A 12 0.45 -12.11 9.09
CA LEU A 12 1.05 -12.36 7.78
C LEU A 12 0.82 -11.14 6.88
N ILE A 13 1.88 -10.61 6.30
CA ILE A 13 1.79 -9.58 5.27
C ILE A 13 2.29 -10.16 3.95
N ALA A 14 1.39 -10.29 2.98
CA ALA A 14 1.75 -10.72 1.63
C ALA A 14 2.35 -9.54 0.87
N LYS A 15 3.65 -9.62 0.57
CA LYS A 15 4.34 -8.63 -0.25
C LYS A 15 4.07 -8.93 -1.73
N ILE A 16 3.33 -8.04 -2.38
CA ILE A 16 2.96 -8.17 -3.80
C ILE A 16 3.96 -7.39 -4.63
N GLU A 17 4.85 -8.10 -5.28
CA GLU A 17 5.97 -7.54 -6.05
C GLU A 17 6.14 -8.18 -7.43
N ARG A 18 5.30 -9.17 -7.78
CA ARG A 18 5.36 -9.90 -9.05
C ARG A 18 3.98 -10.06 -9.67
N PRO A 19 3.88 -10.14 -11.00
CA PRO A 19 2.61 -10.34 -11.71
C PRO A 19 1.81 -11.55 -11.23
N GLU A 20 2.53 -12.67 -10.96
CA GLU A 20 1.90 -13.90 -10.47
C GLU A 20 1.25 -13.71 -9.09
N ALA A 21 1.87 -12.88 -8.23
CA ALA A 21 1.33 -12.58 -6.91
C ALA A 21 0.03 -11.77 -7.03
N VAL A 22 -0.05 -10.82 -7.99
CA VAL A 22 -1.28 -10.08 -8.27
C VAL A 22 -2.39 -11.03 -8.73
N ARG A 23 -2.11 -11.90 -9.71
CA ARG A 23 -3.10 -12.89 -10.21
C ARG A 23 -3.60 -13.83 -9.12
N ASN A 24 -2.73 -14.25 -8.23
CA ASN A 24 -3.05 -15.18 -7.15
C ASN A 24 -3.61 -14.50 -5.89
N LEU A 25 -3.67 -13.16 -5.87
CA LEU A 25 -4.06 -12.40 -4.68
C LEU A 25 -5.45 -12.79 -4.13
N PRO A 26 -6.50 -12.97 -4.95
CA PRO A 26 -7.79 -13.43 -4.46
C PRO A 26 -7.72 -14.78 -3.74
N ALA A 27 -6.95 -15.73 -4.30
CA ALA A 27 -6.77 -17.05 -3.69
C ALA A 27 -5.94 -16.99 -2.40
N LEU A 28 -4.94 -16.11 -2.34
CA LEU A 28 -4.15 -15.87 -1.14
C LEU A 28 -5.03 -15.30 -0.02
N ILE A 29 -5.84 -14.29 -0.34
CA ILE A 29 -6.78 -13.69 0.60
C ILE A 29 -7.77 -14.74 1.12
N ALA A 30 -8.41 -15.49 0.23
CA ALA A 30 -9.39 -16.51 0.61
C ALA A 30 -8.81 -17.62 1.50
N ARG A 31 -7.53 -17.93 1.36
CA ARG A 31 -6.84 -18.94 2.19
C ARG A 31 -6.34 -18.41 3.52
N ALA A 32 -5.91 -17.16 3.58
CA ALA A 32 -5.27 -16.57 4.74
C ALA A 32 -6.23 -15.79 5.63
N ALA A 33 -7.11 -14.96 5.04
CA ALA A 33 -8.06 -14.16 5.77
C ALA A 33 -9.04 -15.03 6.58
N GLY A 34 -9.29 -14.63 7.82
CA GLY A 34 -10.12 -15.39 8.75
C GLY A 34 -9.39 -16.54 9.50
N ARG A 35 -8.19 -16.94 9.03
CA ARG A 35 -7.35 -17.92 9.73
C ARG A 35 -6.18 -17.28 10.46
N TRP A 36 -5.66 -16.20 9.89
CA TRP A 36 -4.52 -15.44 10.38
C TRP A 36 -4.85 -13.95 10.33
N PRO A 37 -4.29 -13.11 11.22
CA PRO A 37 -4.20 -11.69 10.96
C PRO A 37 -3.44 -11.51 9.65
N PHE A 38 -4.12 -11.03 8.61
CA PHE A 38 -3.58 -10.99 7.26
C PHE A 38 -3.67 -9.59 6.67
N GLY A 39 -2.64 -9.17 5.96
CA GLY A 39 -2.58 -7.92 5.23
C GLY A 39 -1.81 -8.07 3.92
N VAL A 40 -1.88 -7.06 3.09
CA VAL A 40 -1.23 -7.00 1.78
C VAL A 40 -0.30 -5.79 1.74
N MET A 41 0.89 -5.93 1.16
CA MET A 41 1.80 -4.82 0.89
C MET A 41 2.03 -4.70 -0.60
N ILE A 42 1.75 -3.53 -1.16
CA ILE A 42 2.07 -3.22 -2.56
C ILE A 42 3.53 -2.78 -2.63
N ALA A 43 4.42 -3.66 -3.09
CA ALA A 43 5.84 -3.37 -3.29
C ALA A 43 6.05 -2.72 -4.67
N ARG A 44 5.69 -1.45 -4.78
CA ARG A 44 5.56 -0.72 -6.05
C ARG A 44 6.84 -0.66 -6.86
N GLY A 45 7.99 -0.49 -6.23
CA GLY A 45 9.28 -0.46 -6.92
C GLY A 45 9.59 -1.76 -7.65
N ASP A 46 9.48 -2.89 -6.95
CA ASP A 46 9.73 -4.21 -7.52
C ASP A 46 8.67 -4.58 -8.56
N LEU A 47 7.39 -4.29 -8.26
CA LEU A 47 6.29 -4.55 -9.18
C LEU A 47 6.42 -3.73 -10.47
N ALA A 48 6.81 -2.44 -10.40
CA ALA A 48 7.03 -1.60 -11.57
C ALA A 48 8.14 -2.13 -12.49
N ALA A 49 9.20 -2.70 -11.92
CA ALA A 49 10.28 -3.32 -12.69
C ALA A 49 9.80 -4.54 -13.49
N GLU A 50 8.82 -5.27 -12.98
CA GLU A 50 8.27 -6.46 -13.63
C GLU A 50 7.21 -6.17 -14.69
N ILE A 51 6.32 -5.19 -14.43
CA ILE A 51 5.13 -4.95 -15.28
C ILE A 51 5.16 -3.63 -16.06
N GLY A 52 6.13 -2.78 -15.79
CA GLY A 52 6.22 -1.43 -16.34
C GLY A 52 5.39 -0.38 -15.57
N PHE A 53 5.78 0.89 -15.70
CA PHE A 53 5.18 1.99 -14.93
C PHE A 53 3.72 2.26 -15.30
N GLU A 54 3.35 2.10 -16.56
CA GLU A 54 1.96 2.33 -16.99
C GLU A 54 0.99 1.36 -16.33
N ARG A 55 1.36 0.08 -16.32
CA ARG A 55 0.55 -0.95 -15.67
C ARG A 55 0.57 -0.89 -14.15
N LEU A 56 1.63 -0.33 -13.58
CA LEU A 56 1.72 -0.19 -12.13
C LEU A 56 0.54 0.61 -11.58
N ALA A 57 0.19 1.74 -12.20
CA ALA A 57 -0.92 2.58 -11.77
C ALA A 57 -2.25 1.80 -11.72
N GLU A 58 -2.51 1.00 -12.75
CA GLU A 58 -3.69 0.13 -12.83
C GLU A 58 -3.67 -0.97 -11.75
N MET A 59 -2.55 -1.65 -11.58
CA MET A 59 -2.44 -2.75 -10.61
C MET A 59 -2.55 -2.27 -9.17
N GLN A 60 -2.06 -1.10 -8.84
CA GLN A 60 -2.25 -0.47 -7.54
C GLN A 60 -3.74 -0.33 -7.20
N GLU A 61 -4.53 0.18 -8.14
CA GLU A 61 -5.98 0.31 -8.00
C GLU A 61 -6.66 -1.05 -7.78
N GLU A 62 -6.31 -2.04 -8.58
CA GLU A 62 -6.91 -3.38 -8.47
C GLU A 62 -6.58 -4.06 -7.14
N ILE A 63 -5.35 -3.91 -6.64
CA ILE A 63 -4.96 -4.45 -5.33
C ILE A 63 -5.73 -3.74 -4.20
N LEU A 64 -5.90 -2.41 -4.27
CA LEU A 64 -6.69 -1.65 -3.31
C LEU A 64 -8.17 -2.11 -3.31
N TRP A 65 -8.77 -2.32 -4.49
CA TRP A 65 -10.15 -2.81 -4.60
C TRP A 65 -10.32 -4.20 -4.01
N LEU A 66 -9.35 -5.10 -4.24
CA LEU A 66 -9.37 -6.44 -3.65
C LEU A 66 -9.25 -6.39 -2.13
N GLY A 67 -8.38 -5.54 -1.60
CA GLY A 67 -8.23 -5.32 -0.17
C GLY A 67 -9.51 -4.80 0.46
N GLU A 68 -10.12 -3.77 -0.13
CA GLU A 68 -11.37 -3.18 0.32
C GLU A 68 -12.53 -4.21 0.29
N ALA A 69 -12.71 -4.89 -0.85
CA ALA A 69 -13.76 -5.90 -1.01
C ALA A 69 -13.64 -7.08 -0.03
N ALA A 70 -12.42 -7.42 0.37
CA ALA A 70 -12.14 -8.52 1.30
C ALA A 70 -11.99 -8.06 2.75
N SER A 71 -12.06 -6.76 3.03
CA SER A 71 -11.76 -6.16 4.35
C SER A 71 -10.37 -6.56 4.84
N VAL A 72 -9.39 -6.56 3.95
CA VAL A 72 -7.98 -6.88 4.21
C VAL A 72 -7.17 -5.59 4.13
N PRO A 73 -6.43 -5.21 5.18
CA PRO A 73 -5.64 -3.99 5.18
C PRO A 73 -4.51 -4.04 4.13
N VAL A 74 -4.33 -2.93 3.45
CA VAL A 74 -3.31 -2.75 2.43
C VAL A 74 -2.27 -1.75 2.92
N ILE A 75 -0.99 -2.06 2.69
CA ILE A 75 0.15 -1.20 2.96
C ILE A 75 0.65 -0.63 1.63
N TRP A 76 0.58 0.69 1.50
CA TRP A 76 1.18 1.41 0.39
C TRP A 76 2.67 1.58 0.64
N ALA A 77 3.51 0.92 -0.16
CA ALA A 77 4.93 0.79 0.16
C ALA A 77 5.83 1.17 -1.01
N THR A 78 7.10 1.38 -0.66
CA THR A 78 8.25 1.75 -1.50
C THR A 78 8.18 3.15 -2.11
N GLN A 79 9.27 3.90 -1.96
CA GLN A 79 9.51 5.21 -2.60
C GLN A 79 8.45 6.30 -2.31
N VAL A 80 7.73 6.18 -1.20
CA VAL A 80 6.78 7.22 -0.78
C VAL A 80 7.54 8.38 -0.15
N LEU A 81 7.36 9.59 -0.68
CA LEU A 81 8.05 10.82 -0.23
C LEU A 81 9.57 10.63 -0.12
N GLU A 82 10.19 9.99 -1.10
CA GLU A 82 11.60 9.60 -1.02
C GLU A 82 12.53 10.81 -0.96
N SER A 83 12.31 11.83 -1.79
CA SER A 83 13.08 13.08 -1.77
C SER A 83 12.84 13.84 -0.47
N MET A 84 11.59 13.85 0.03
CA MET A 84 11.28 14.44 1.33
C MET A 84 12.05 13.78 2.47
N VAL A 85 12.11 12.44 2.48
CA VAL A 85 12.81 11.68 3.52
C VAL A 85 14.33 11.89 3.45
N LYS A 86 14.90 12.02 2.25
CA LYS A 86 16.34 12.16 2.03
C LYS A 86 16.83 13.61 2.13
N GLU A 87 16.07 14.55 1.58
CA GLU A 87 16.51 15.93 1.29
C GLU A 87 15.65 17.00 1.97
N GLY A 88 14.55 16.61 2.62
CA GLY A 88 13.64 17.54 3.30
C GLY A 88 12.69 18.30 2.38
N THR A 89 12.72 18.03 1.06
CA THR A 89 11.89 18.74 0.09
C THR A 89 11.17 17.75 -0.82
N PRO A 90 9.82 17.69 -0.80
CA PRO A 90 9.06 16.80 -1.65
C PRO A 90 8.87 17.37 -3.04
N SER A 91 8.79 16.52 -4.05
CA SER A 91 8.32 16.89 -5.39
C SER A 91 6.78 16.86 -5.47
N ARG A 92 6.22 17.54 -6.49
CA ARG A 92 4.77 17.47 -6.74
C ARG A 92 4.29 16.05 -7.05
N GLY A 93 5.11 15.26 -7.75
CA GLY A 93 4.80 13.87 -8.05
C GLY A 93 4.69 13.02 -6.79
N GLU A 94 5.64 13.17 -5.86
CA GLU A 94 5.61 12.48 -4.57
C GLU A 94 4.40 12.88 -3.71
N MET A 95 4.01 14.15 -3.75
CA MET A 95 2.81 14.59 -3.03
C MET A 95 1.53 13.99 -3.62
N THR A 96 1.44 13.86 -4.94
CA THR A 96 0.31 13.20 -5.61
C THR A 96 0.28 11.70 -5.32
N ASP A 97 1.43 11.04 -5.36
CA ASP A 97 1.57 9.62 -5.01
C ASP A 97 1.18 9.37 -3.54
N ALA A 98 1.68 10.19 -2.63
CA ALA A 98 1.33 10.09 -1.21
C ALA A 98 -0.17 10.39 -0.96
N ALA A 99 -0.80 11.25 -1.75
CA ALA A 99 -2.24 11.49 -1.68
C ALA A 99 -3.05 10.25 -2.11
N MET A 100 -2.58 9.50 -3.11
CA MET A 100 -3.18 8.22 -3.50
C MET A 100 -3.07 7.17 -2.39
N ALA A 101 -2.00 7.22 -1.60
CA ALA A 101 -1.79 6.32 -0.47
C ALA A 101 -2.86 6.46 0.64
N ALA A 102 -3.64 7.54 0.65
CA ALA A 102 -4.75 7.73 1.57
C ALA A 102 -5.87 6.66 1.43
N ARG A 103 -5.85 5.89 0.36
CA ARG A 103 -6.77 4.77 0.12
C ARG A 103 -6.31 3.45 0.75
N ALA A 104 -5.10 3.42 1.27
CA ALA A 104 -4.55 2.28 2.00
C ALA A 104 -4.63 2.52 3.51
N GLU A 105 -4.69 1.46 4.30
CA GLU A 105 -4.75 1.54 5.76
C GLU A 105 -3.40 1.88 6.39
N CYS A 106 -2.32 1.71 5.64
CA CYS A 106 -0.97 1.99 6.13
C CYS A 106 -0.07 2.49 4.99
N VAL A 107 0.81 3.43 5.30
CA VAL A 107 1.84 3.92 4.39
C VAL A 107 3.21 3.63 4.97
N MET A 108 4.08 3.02 4.18
CA MET A 108 5.46 2.75 4.57
C MET A 108 6.40 3.81 4.00
N LEU A 109 7.07 4.55 4.87
CA LEU A 109 8.16 5.45 4.51
C LEU A 109 9.52 4.74 4.62
N ASN A 110 10.46 5.12 3.78
CA ASN A 110 11.84 4.65 3.88
C ASN A 110 12.57 5.38 5.02
N LYS A 111 13.70 4.83 5.44
CA LYS A 111 14.61 5.50 6.39
C LYS A 111 15.33 6.66 5.72
N GLY A 112 15.57 7.72 6.47
CA GLY A 112 16.36 8.89 6.05
C GLY A 112 16.43 9.95 7.13
N PRO A 113 17.30 10.97 6.97
CA PRO A 113 17.52 12.00 8.00
C PRO A 113 16.27 12.83 8.27
N GLU A 114 15.45 13.08 7.26
CA GLU A 114 14.24 13.91 7.38
C GLU A 114 12.96 13.10 7.62
N LEU A 115 13.07 11.85 8.07
CA LEU A 115 11.93 10.98 8.34
C LEU A 115 10.88 11.62 9.28
N PRO A 116 11.25 12.28 10.39
CA PRO A 116 10.25 12.92 11.26
C PRO A 116 9.44 14.02 10.54
N ALA A 117 10.10 14.82 9.70
CA ALA A 117 9.44 15.84 8.90
C ALA A 117 8.55 15.24 7.82
N ALA A 118 8.97 14.14 7.19
CA ALA A 118 8.18 13.39 6.22
C ALA A 118 6.92 12.78 6.85
N VAL A 119 7.01 12.21 8.04
CA VAL A 119 5.85 11.69 8.79
C VAL A 119 4.85 12.81 9.08
N ALA A 120 5.32 13.96 9.57
CA ALA A 120 4.45 15.09 9.87
C ALA A 120 3.79 15.68 8.60
N LEU A 121 4.50 15.68 7.47
CA LEU A 121 3.95 16.10 6.19
C LEU A 121 2.88 15.13 5.71
N LEU A 122 3.18 13.83 5.76
CA LEU A 122 2.26 12.77 5.35
C LEU A 122 0.97 12.80 6.18
N ASP A 123 1.07 12.92 7.49
CA ASP A 123 -0.09 13.01 8.40
C ASP A 123 -1.03 14.16 8.00
N ARG A 124 -0.48 15.36 7.77
CA ARG A 124 -1.27 16.51 7.30
C ARG A 124 -1.89 16.28 5.92
N LEU A 125 -1.17 15.63 5.02
CA LEU A 125 -1.68 15.33 3.67
C LEU A 125 -2.83 14.32 3.74
N LEU A 126 -2.65 13.22 4.46
CA LEU A 126 -3.67 12.18 4.61
C LEU A 126 -4.93 12.72 5.28
N GLY A 127 -4.79 13.54 6.33
CA GLY A 127 -5.93 14.21 6.97
C GLY A 127 -6.70 15.15 6.02
N ARG A 128 -6.03 15.78 5.04
CA ARG A 128 -6.71 16.55 4.01
C ARG A 128 -7.42 15.67 2.99
N MET A 129 -6.83 14.53 2.64
CA MET A 129 -7.39 13.60 1.66
C MET A 129 -8.58 12.84 2.18
N ASP A 130 -8.69 12.62 3.49
CA ASP A 130 -9.77 11.88 4.13
C ASP A 130 -11.15 12.43 3.75
N ALA A 131 -11.32 13.75 3.77
CA ALA A 131 -12.57 14.42 3.38
C ALA A 131 -12.92 14.25 1.88
N HIS A 132 -11.94 13.96 1.04
CA HIS A 132 -12.12 13.78 -0.40
C HIS A 132 -12.51 12.37 -0.82
N GLN A 133 -12.15 11.37 -0.04
CA GLN A 133 -12.38 9.96 -0.40
C GLN A 133 -13.85 9.55 -0.26
N PHE A 134 -14.60 10.12 0.66
CA PHE A 134 -16.04 9.92 0.79
C PHE A 134 -16.86 10.43 -0.41
N LYS A 135 -16.29 11.30 -1.24
CA LYS A 135 -17.01 11.96 -2.33
C LYS A 135 -16.80 11.34 -3.71
N LYS A 136 -15.86 10.41 -3.85
CA LYS A 136 -15.54 9.78 -5.14
C LYS A 136 -15.46 8.27 -4.98
N THR A 137 -16.60 7.62 -4.97
CA THR A 137 -16.65 6.16 -5.17
C THR A 137 -16.09 5.86 -6.55
N ALA A 138 -15.00 5.12 -6.64
CA ALA A 138 -14.45 4.67 -7.90
C ALA A 138 -15.48 3.77 -8.61
N MET A 139 -15.68 3.98 -9.90
CA MET A 139 -16.44 3.03 -10.70
C MET A 139 -15.59 1.77 -10.88
N LEU A 140 -15.98 0.71 -10.17
CA LEU A 140 -15.30 -0.57 -10.28
C LEU A 140 -15.58 -1.19 -11.65
N ARG A 141 -14.55 -1.55 -12.38
CA ARG A 141 -14.60 -2.30 -13.63
C ARG A 141 -14.07 -3.73 -13.41
N ALA A 142 -14.19 -4.55 -14.45
CA ALA A 142 -13.51 -5.85 -14.42
C ALA A 142 -11.99 -5.68 -14.21
N LEU A 143 -11.41 -6.54 -13.40
CA LEU A 143 -9.97 -6.54 -13.13
C LEU A 143 -9.19 -6.97 -14.37
N ASN A 144 -8.03 -6.39 -14.59
CA ASN A 144 -7.14 -6.69 -15.72
C ASN A 144 -5.88 -7.45 -15.33
N ALA A 145 -5.81 -7.90 -14.09
CA ALA A 145 -4.64 -8.62 -13.59
C ALA A 145 -4.54 -10.07 -14.09
N TRP A 146 -5.63 -10.63 -14.66
CA TRP A 146 -5.75 -12.01 -15.16
C TRP A 146 -6.58 -12.13 -16.42
#